data_b15467e66bbb8f400fe46a6c33c9c6cc
#
_entry.id   b15467e66bbb8f400fe46a6c33c9c6cc
#
_cell.length_a   1.000
_cell.length_b   1.000
_cell.length_c   1.000
_cell.angle_alpha   90.00
_cell.angle_beta   90.00
_cell.angle_gamma   90.00
#
_symmetry.space_group_name_H-M   'P 1'
#
loop_
_entity.id
_entity.type
_entity.pdbx_description
1 polymer ?
#
loop_
_entity_poly.entity_id
_entity_poly.type
_entity_poly.pdbx_seq_one_letter_code
_entity_poly.pdbx_strand_id
1 'polypeptide(L)'
;AYRMQRVASLLQRASNARPVGTAVLTGTVVMSAGDGASQVAVHGSSAVDVRRNAVSATYNGLASPVFLQWYRVMDWLIPGVGLRLIPKTLVSQLVTTGANNPLYLAWCNHIRALLHGGAVDWEDVRARTLEQCRRELPNLYGTSMLFWLPVTALNYAVVPTHLKVLWISSCSVLWGGFVSHVAN
;
A
#
# COMPACT_ATOMS: atom_id res chain seq x y z
N ALA A 1 -0.38 15.83 -23.07
CA ALA A 1 0.75 16.40 -22.30
C ALA A 1 0.29 17.52 -21.36
N TYR A 2 -0.36 18.59 -21.80
CA TYR A 2 -0.77 19.76 -21.00
C TYR A 2 -1.67 19.42 -19.78
N ARG A 3 -2.68 18.55 -19.94
CA ARG A 3 -3.56 18.12 -18.83
C ARG A 3 -2.78 17.39 -17.74
N MET A 4 -1.84 16.53 -18.10
CA MET A 4 -1.02 15.78 -17.12
C MET A 4 -0.09 16.71 -16.34
N GLN A 5 0.54 17.70 -17.00
CA GLN A 5 1.37 18.69 -16.33
C GLN A 5 0.57 19.54 -15.32
N ARG A 6 -0.67 19.91 -15.67
CA ARG A 6 -1.57 20.65 -14.78
C ARG A 6 -1.96 19.84 -13.55
N VAL A 7 -2.30 18.56 -13.72
CA VAL A 7 -2.59 17.66 -12.60
C VAL A 7 -1.38 17.47 -11.69
N ALA A 8 -0.19 17.25 -12.26
CA ALA A 8 1.04 17.11 -11.49
C ALA A 8 1.35 18.38 -10.67
N SER A 9 1.19 19.58 -11.27
CA SER A 9 1.41 20.85 -10.56
C SER A 9 0.40 21.10 -9.42
N LEU A 10 -0.85 20.71 -9.62
CA LEU A 10 -1.88 20.79 -8.56
C LEU A 10 -1.59 19.84 -7.40
N LEU A 11 -1.23 18.58 -7.70
CA LEU A 11 -0.82 17.61 -6.69
C LEU A 11 0.42 18.08 -5.92
N GLN A 12 1.40 18.67 -6.60
CA GLN A 12 2.58 19.22 -5.97
C GLN A 12 2.23 20.36 -5.00
N ARG A 13 1.38 21.31 -5.43
CA ARG A 13 0.91 22.42 -4.58
C ARG A 13 0.14 21.90 -3.37
N ALA A 14 -0.79 20.95 -3.57
CA ALA A 14 -1.56 20.34 -2.50
C ALA A 14 -0.67 19.57 -1.50
N SER A 15 0.30 18.79 -2.01
CA SER A 15 1.24 18.05 -1.18
C SER A 15 2.18 18.97 -0.38
N ASN A 16 2.57 20.11 -0.93
CA ASN A 16 3.37 21.09 -0.19
C ASN A 16 2.55 21.82 0.89
N ALA A 17 1.29 22.14 0.59
CA ALA A 17 0.41 22.85 1.52
C ALA A 17 -0.15 21.93 2.64
N ARG A 18 -0.54 20.69 2.29
CA ARG A 18 -1.17 19.72 3.21
C ARG A 18 -0.67 18.30 2.92
N PRO A 19 0.60 17.98 3.27
CA PRO A 19 1.22 16.72 2.87
C PRO A 19 0.49 15.48 3.39
N VAL A 20 0.03 15.51 4.63
CA VAL A 20 -0.70 14.39 5.26
C VAL A 20 -2.05 14.19 4.59
N GLY A 21 -2.85 15.25 4.43
CA GLY A 21 -4.16 15.16 3.79
C GLY A 21 -4.08 14.69 2.34
N THR A 22 -3.07 15.16 1.59
CA THR A 22 -2.83 14.72 0.22
C THR A 22 -2.42 13.25 0.16
N ALA A 23 -1.58 12.79 1.09
CA ALA A 23 -1.19 11.38 1.17
C ALA A 23 -2.39 10.48 1.47
N VAL A 24 -3.23 10.83 2.46
CA VAL A 24 -4.48 10.10 2.77
C VAL A 24 -5.38 10.00 1.55
N LEU A 25 -5.69 11.14 0.94
CA LEU A 25 -6.59 11.17 -0.22
C LEU A 25 -6.04 10.35 -1.39
N THR A 26 -4.76 10.53 -1.70
CA THR A 26 -4.10 9.80 -2.80
C THR A 26 -4.13 8.30 -2.54
N GLY A 27 -3.73 7.85 -1.34
CA GLY A 27 -3.72 6.43 -0.98
C GLY A 27 -5.13 5.81 -1.04
N THR A 28 -6.14 6.51 -0.53
CA THR A 28 -7.54 6.06 -0.56
C THR A 28 -8.07 5.94 -1.99
N VAL A 29 -7.94 7.01 -2.79
CA VAL A 29 -8.50 7.06 -4.14
C VAL A 29 -7.82 6.07 -5.08
N VAL A 30 -6.49 6.03 -5.07
CA VAL A 30 -5.73 5.12 -5.95
C VAL A 30 -6.01 3.67 -5.59
N MET A 31 -6.06 3.32 -4.29
CA MET A 31 -6.35 1.97 -3.86
C MET A 31 -7.79 1.56 -4.16
N SER A 32 -8.76 2.46 -3.94
CA SER A 32 -10.16 2.20 -4.29
C SER A 32 -10.35 1.95 -5.78
N ALA A 33 -9.75 2.78 -6.63
CA ALA A 33 -9.81 2.61 -8.08
C ALA A 33 -9.13 1.30 -8.51
N GLY A 34 -7.98 0.97 -7.91
CA GLY A 34 -7.21 -0.22 -8.22
C GLY A 34 -7.89 -1.52 -7.80
N ASP A 35 -8.42 -1.56 -6.57
CA ASP A 35 -9.16 -2.74 -6.10
C ASP A 35 -10.44 -2.94 -6.94
N GLY A 36 -11.16 -1.86 -7.26
CA GLY A 36 -12.32 -1.93 -8.13
C GLY A 36 -11.98 -2.47 -9.52
N ALA A 37 -10.91 -1.97 -10.14
CA ALA A 37 -10.43 -2.47 -11.43
C ALA A 37 -9.99 -3.95 -11.36
N SER A 38 -9.30 -4.35 -10.29
CA SER A 38 -8.89 -5.75 -10.06
C SER A 38 -10.08 -6.68 -9.90
N GLN A 39 -11.12 -6.27 -9.16
CA GLN A 39 -12.33 -7.07 -9.01
C GLN A 39 -13.02 -7.35 -10.35
N VAL A 40 -13.08 -6.36 -11.21
CA VAL A 40 -13.70 -6.50 -12.55
C VAL A 40 -12.80 -7.30 -13.50
N ALA A 41 -11.52 -6.95 -13.58
CA ALA A 41 -10.60 -7.50 -14.58
C ALA A 41 -10.11 -8.92 -14.24
N VAL A 42 -9.87 -9.21 -12.96
CA VAL A 42 -9.26 -10.49 -12.54
C VAL A 42 -10.32 -11.50 -12.09
N HIS A 43 -11.32 -11.04 -11.35
CA HIS A 43 -12.37 -11.93 -10.82
C HIS A 43 -13.60 -12.02 -11.71
N GLY A 44 -13.64 -11.28 -12.83
CA GLY A 44 -14.78 -11.27 -13.76
C GLY A 44 -16.10 -10.82 -13.10
N SER A 45 -16.01 -10.09 -11.98
CA SER A 45 -17.17 -9.66 -11.21
C SER A 45 -17.99 -8.65 -12.00
N SER A 46 -19.28 -8.91 -12.14
CA SER A 46 -20.23 -7.97 -12.77
C SER A 46 -20.47 -6.72 -11.91
N ALA A 47 -20.12 -6.77 -10.62
CA ALA A 47 -20.25 -5.66 -9.67
C ALA A 47 -19.06 -5.63 -8.71
N VAL A 48 -18.67 -4.42 -8.33
CA VAL A 48 -17.59 -4.21 -7.34
C VAL A 48 -18.13 -4.48 -5.93
N ASP A 49 -17.45 -5.33 -5.17
CA ASP A 49 -17.69 -5.48 -3.74
C ASP A 49 -17.20 -4.22 -3.00
N VAL A 50 -18.17 -3.35 -2.72
CA VAL A 50 -17.92 -2.04 -2.07
C VAL A 50 -17.36 -2.22 -0.66
N ARG A 51 -17.75 -3.26 0.07
CA ARG A 51 -17.23 -3.52 1.44
C ARG A 51 -15.76 -3.88 1.39
N ARG A 52 -15.38 -4.82 0.54
CA ARG A 52 -13.98 -5.19 0.30
C ARG A 52 -13.16 -3.98 -0.13
N ASN A 53 -13.67 -3.21 -1.09
CA ASN A 53 -13.02 -2.01 -1.60
C ASN A 53 -12.81 -0.97 -0.48
N ALA A 54 -13.83 -0.69 0.34
CA ALA A 54 -13.73 0.25 1.45
C ALA A 54 -12.68 -0.18 2.49
N VAL A 55 -12.58 -1.48 2.81
CA VAL A 55 -11.58 -2.01 3.75
C VAL A 55 -10.15 -1.75 3.23
N SER A 56 -9.90 -2.04 1.97
CA SER A 56 -8.58 -1.85 1.34
C SER A 56 -8.24 -0.36 1.20
N ALA A 57 -9.20 0.46 0.76
CA ALA A 57 -9.02 1.89 0.55
C ALA A 57 -8.76 2.63 1.87
N THR A 58 -9.50 2.31 2.93
CA THR A 58 -9.30 2.93 4.26
C THR A 58 -7.97 2.56 4.87
N TYR A 59 -7.52 1.30 4.76
CA TYR A 59 -6.19 0.93 5.19
C TYR A 59 -5.11 1.77 4.50
N ASN A 60 -5.13 1.82 3.18
CA ASN A 60 -4.12 2.57 2.42
C ASN A 60 -4.17 4.07 2.69
N GLY A 61 -5.36 4.64 2.86
CA GLY A 61 -5.51 6.03 3.28
C GLY A 61 -4.81 6.31 4.60
N LEU A 62 -5.05 5.47 5.62
CA LEU A 62 -4.45 5.64 6.96
C LEU A 62 -2.95 5.30 6.98
N ALA A 63 -2.50 4.33 6.20
CA ALA A 63 -1.09 3.94 6.12
C ALA A 63 -0.24 4.96 5.32
N SER A 64 -0.83 5.66 4.35
CA SER A 64 -0.09 6.58 3.46
C SER A 64 0.70 7.68 4.17
N PRO A 65 0.18 8.36 5.22
CA PRO A 65 0.97 9.31 6.00
C PRO A 65 2.16 8.67 6.71
N VAL A 66 1.98 7.43 7.20
CA VAL A 66 3.06 6.67 7.85
C VAL A 66 4.17 6.38 6.85
N PHE A 67 3.81 5.91 5.64
CA PHE A 67 4.78 5.71 4.55
C PHE A 67 5.47 7.01 4.13
N LEU A 68 4.72 8.13 4.05
CA LEU A 68 5.32 9.42 3.73
C LEU A 68 6.39 9.81 4.75
N GLN A 69 6.12 9.65 6.05
CA GLN A 69 7.10 9.91 7.10
C GLN A 69 8.25 8.92 7.06
N TRP A 70 7.98 7.64 6.82
CA TRP A 70 9.01 6.63 6.66
C TRP A 70 10.00 6.98 5.55
N TYR A 71 9.53 7.39 4.38
CA TYR A 71 10.42 7.81 3.28
C TYR A 71 11.27 9.02 3.66
N ARG A 72 10.71 9.98 4.41
CA ARG A 72 11.48 11.13 4.91
C ARG A 72 12.55 10.71 5.91
N VAL A 73 12.22 9.81 6.82
CA VAL A 73 13.18 9.24 7.78
C VAL A 73 14.30 8.51 7.06
N MET A 74 13.98 7.71 6.07
CA MET A 74 14.97 6.99 5.26
C MET A 74 15.85 7.95 4.43
N ASP A 75 15.26 9.02 3.89
CA ASP A 75 16.01 10.07 3.16
C ASP A 75 16.96 10.82 4.10
N TRP A 76 16.59 10.98 5.38
CA TRP A 76 17.44 11.60 6.41
C TRP A 76 18.52 10.65 6.95
N LEU A 77 18.18 9.39 7.23
CA LEU A 77 19.14 8.39 7.76
C LEU A 77 20.20 7.99 6.74
N ILE A 78 19.78 7.81 5.49
CA ILE A 78 20.65 7.38 4.39
C ILE A 78 20.51 8.38 3.25
N PRO A 79 21.12 9.56 3.35
CA PRO A 79 20.98 10.61 2.33
C PRO A 79 21.70 10.24 1.04
N GLY A 80 21.14 10.72 -0.08
CA GLY A 80 21.71 10.58 -1.41
C GLY A 80 21.31 9.30 -2.15
N VAL A 81 21.87 9.14 -3.33
CA VAL A 81 21.68 8.05 -4.28
C VAL A 81 23.02 7.36 -4.59
N GLY A 82 23.08 6.54 -5.60
CA GLY A 82 24.29 5.76 -5.95
C GLY A 82 24.42 4.53 -5.06
N LEU A 83 25.61 4.21 -4.56
CA LEU A 83 25.87 3.01 -3.75
C LEU A 83 25.02 2.96 -2.46
N ARG A 84 24.61 4.11 -1.92
CA ARG A 84 23.76 4.20 -0.73
C ARG A 84 22.31 3.80 -1.00
N LEU A 85 21.91 3.73 -2.26
CA LEU A 85 20.57 3.29 -2.67
C LEU A 85 20.30 1.84 -2.26
N ILE A 86 21.32 0.97 -2.35
CA ILE A 86 21.17 -0.46 -2.03
C ILE A 86 20.78 -0.66 -0.56
N PRO A 87 21.58 -0.24 0.45
CA PRO A 87 21.21 -0.43 1.84
C PRO A 87 19.93 0.31 2.21
N LYS A 88 19.67 1.51 1.67
CA LYS A 88 18.46 2.27 1.87
C LYS A 88 17.22 1.50 1.42
N THR A 89 17.26 0.94 0.22
CA THR A 89 16.16 0.15 -0.34
C THR A 89 15.94 -1.14 0.45
N LEU A 90 17.01 -1.86 0.78
CA LEU A 90 16.93 -3.11 1.55
C LEU A 90 16.32 -2.87 2.93
N VAL A 91 16.85 -1.92 3.70
CA VAL A 91 16.32 -1.59 5.03
C VAL A 91 14.86 -1.15 4.93
N SER A 92 14.55 -0.25 4.00
CA SER A 92 13.18 0.20 3.80
C SER A 92 12.25 -0.95 3.48
N GLN A 93 12.66 -1.85 2.59
CA GLN A 93 11.83 -2.97 2.16
C GLN A 93 11.64 -4.01 3.28
N LEU A 94 12.70 -4.36 4.01
CA LEU A 94 12.60 -5.28 5.14
C LEU A 94 11.61 -4.77 6.19
N VAL A 95 11.70 -3.50 6.55
CA VAL A 95 10.80 -2.90 7.55
C VAL A 95 9.37 -2.77 7.02
N THR A 96 9.19 -2.24 5.82
CA THR A 96 7.84 -2.03 5.27
C THR A 96 7.14 -3.35 4.98
N THR A 97 7.80 -4.34 4.38
CA THR A 97 7.19 -5.64 4.12
C THR A 97 6.89 -6.39 5.42
N GLY A 98 7.86 -6.38 6.37
CA GLY A 98 7.71 -7.06 7.66
C GLY A 98 6.61 -6.48 8.55
N ALA A 99 6.39 -5.17 8.49
CA ALA A 99 5.34 -4.51 9.28
C ALA A 99 4.00 -4.41 8.54
N ASN A 100 4.02 -4.02 7.26
CA ASN A 100 2.79 -3.70 6.52
C ASN A 100 1.92 -4.93 6.24
N ASN A 101 2.52 -6.07 5.87
CA ASN A 101 1.72 -7.26 5.53
C ASN A 101 0.91 -7.78 6.72
N PRO A 102 1.48 -8.02 7.92
CA PRO A 102 0.68 -8.44 9.07
C PRO A 102 -0.33 -7.38 9.52
N LEU A 103 0.02 -6.10 9.45
CA LEU A 103 -0.92 -5.01 9.76
C LEU A 103 -2.10 -4.96 8.79
N TYR A 104 -1.86 -5.17 7.49
CA TYR A 104 -2.92 -5.23 6.50
C TYR A 104 -3.86 -6.42 6.74
N LEU A 105 -3.32 -7.61 7.00
CA LEU A 105 -4.13 -8.79 7.32
C LEU A 105 -4.96 -8.57 8.59
N ALA A 106 -4.34 -8.02 9.63
CA ALA A 106 -5.05 -7.69 10.87
C ALA A 106 -6.17 -6.68 10.63
N TRP A 107 -5.89 -5.60 9.91
CA TRP A 107 -6.90 -4.61 9.51
C TRP A 107 -8.07 -5.26 8.79
N CYS A 108 -7.80 -6.02 7.73
CA CYS A 108 -8.84 -6.67 6.92
C CYS A 108 -9.73 -7.57 7.77
N ASN A 109 -9.16 -8.40 8.63
CA ASN A 109 -9.93 -9.33 9.46
C ASN A 109 -10.77 -8.60 10.51
N HIS A 110 -10.21 -7.59 11.19
CA HIS A 110 -10.93 -6.85 12.22
C HIS A 110 -12.05 -5.99 11.63
N ILE A 111 -11.78 -5.25 10.54
CA ILE A 111 -12.80 -4.40 9.92
C ILE A 111 -13.91 -5.24 9.28
N ARG A 112 -13.58 -6.37 8.65
CA ARG A 112 -14.60 -7.29 8.13
C ARG A 112 -15.49 -7.84 9.25
N ALA A 113 -14.90 -8.24 10.39
CA ALA A 113 -15.68 -8.69 11.54
C ALA A 113 -16.66 -7.63 12.03
N LEU A 114 -16.23 -6.35 12.10
CA LEU A 114 -17.11 -5.24 12.44
C LEU A 114 -18.24 -5.01 11.41
N LEU A 115 -17.93 -5.15 10.13
CA LEU A 115 -18.89 -4.93 9.04
C LEU A 115 -19.93 -6.05 8.89
N HIS A 116 -19.65 -7.25 9.40
CA HIS A 116 -20.61 -8.38 9.38
C HIS A 116 -21.78 -8.19 10.33
N GLY A 117 -21.64 -7.34 11.34
CA GLY A 117 -22.67 -7.10 12.35
C GLY A 117 -22.83 -8.28 13.34
N GLY A 118 -23.42 -8.00 14.50
CA GLY A 118 -23.56 -8.98 15.58
C GLY A 118 -22.46 -8.87 16.63
N ALA A 119 -22.48 -9.77 17.61
CA ALA A 119 -21.44 -9.86 18.63
C ALA A 119 -20.16 -10.40 18.00
N VAL A 120 -19.07 -9.63 18.08
CA VAL A 120 -17.76 -10.01 17.53
C VAL A 120 -16.95 -10.72 18.62
N ASP A 121 -16.56 -11.95 18.36
CA ASP A 121 -15.58 -12.66 19.19
C ASP A 121 -14.17 -12.22 18.75
N TRP A 122 -13.60 -11.30 19.51
CA TRP A 122 -12.27 -10.74 19.23
C TRP A 122 -11.13 -11.74 19.45
N GLU A 123 -11.31 -12.73 20.32
CA GLU A 123 -10.31 -13.77 20.52
C GLU A 123 -10.22 -14.68 19.29
N ASP A 124 -11.35 -15.05 18.73
CA ASP A 124 -11.43 -15.84 17.51
C ASP A 124 -10.87 -15.04 16.30
N VAL A 125 -11.24 -13.77 16.15
CA VAL A 125 -10.68 -12.90 15.08
C VAL A 125 -9.15 -12.81 15.18
N ARG A 126 -8.62 -12.64 16.40
CA ARG A 126 -7.17 -12.58 16.64
C ARG A 126 -6.49 -13.92 16.35
N ALA A 127 -7.08 -15.02 16.79
CA ALA A 127 -6.54 -16.37 16.56
C ALA A 127 -6.46 -16.68 15.06
N ARG A 128 -7.53 -16.43 14.30
CA ARG A 128 -7.56 -16.59 12.85
C ARG A 128 -6.53 -15.68 12.15
N THR A 129 -6.40 -14.44 12.59
CA THR A 129 -5.42 -13.50 12.03
C THR A 129 -3.99 -14.01 12.24
N LEU A 130 -3.67 -14.49 13.44
CA LEU A 130 -2.35 -15.04 13.74
C LEU A 130 -2.06 -16.30 12.91
N GLU A 131 -3.05 -17.18 12.78
CA GLU A 131 -2.92 -18.39 11.97
C GLU A 131 -2.73 -18.05 10.48
N GLN A 132 -3.50 -17.11 9.98
CA GLN A 132 -3.34 -16.60 8.62
C GLN A 132 -1.94 -15.98 8.41
N CYS A 133 -1.47 -15.18 9.34
CA CYS A 133 -0.12 -14.62 9.29
C CYS A 133 0.95 -15.73 9.26
N ARG A 134 0.85 -16.75 10.12
CA ARG A 134 1.80 -17.87 10.13
C ARG A 134 1.85 -18.62 8.81
N ARG A 135 0.70 -18.83 8.20
CA ARG A 135 0.57 -19.58 6.94
C ARG A 135 1.01 -18.78 5.73
N GLU A 136 0.61 -17.51 5.65
CA GLU A 136 0.74 -16.72 4.41
C GLU A 136 2.00 -15.86 4.37
N LEU A 137 2.46 -15.31 5.54
CA LEU A 137 3.59 -14.37 5.55
C LEU A 137 4.89 -14.92 4.96
N PRO A 138 5.30 -16.20 5.16
CA PRO A 138 6.55 -16.69 4.59
C PRO A 138 6.58 -16.59 3.05
N ASN A 139 5.50 -17.01 2.40
CA ASN A 139 5.37 -16.95 0.94
C ASN A 139 5.19 -15.51 0.44
N LEU A 140 4.34 -14.73 1.11
CA LEU A 140 4.13 -13.32 0.80
C LEU A 140 5.41 -12.50 0.94
N TYR A 141 6.27 -12.84 1.91
CA TYR A 141 7.52 -12.11 2.12
C TYR A 141 8.46 -12.24 0.93
N GLY A 142 8.71 -13.45 0.45
CA GLY A 142 9.58 -13.70 -0.70
C GLY A 142 9.07 -13.02 -1.97
N THR A 143 7.80 -13.21 -2.29
CA THR A 143 7.16 -12.62 -3.47
C THR A 143 7.10 -11.10 -3.39
N SER A 144 6.80 -10.56 -2.19
CA SER A 144 6.82 -9.12 -1.94
C SER A 144 8.20 -8.52 -2.17
N MET A 145 9.27 -9.19 -1.71
CA MET A 145 10.63 -8.70 -1.93
C MET A 145 10.98 -8.62 -3.42
N LEU A 146 10.63 -9.62 -4.21
CA LEU A 146 10.87 -9.62 -5.66
C LEU A 146 10.17 -8.46 -6.37
N PHE A 147 8.93 -8.18 -6.02
CA PHE A 147 8.17 -7.10 -6.62
C PHE A 147 8.57 -5.72 -6.09
N TRP A 148 8.58 -5.57 -4.76
CA TRP A 148 8.72 -4.28 -4.13
C TRP A 148 10.15 -3.75 -4.08
N LEU A 149 11.17 -4.60 -4.14
CA LEU A 149 12.57 -4.16 -4.10
C LEU A 149 12.90 -3.23 -5.28
N PRO A 150 12.65 -3.59 -6.55
CA PRO A 150 12.87 -2.69 -7.68
C PRO A 150 11.95 -1.47 -7.64
N VAL A 151 10.69 -1.61 -7.23
CA VAL A 151 9.74 -0.49 -7.10
C VAL A 151 10.24 0.53 -6.07
N THR A 152 10.73 0.05 -4.92
CA THR A 152 11.26 0.91 -3.84
C THR A 152 12.59 1.54 -4.25
N ALA A 153 13.44 0.83 -4.98
CA ALA A 153 14.67 1.38 -5.52
C ALA A 153 14.39 2.56 -6.46
N LEU A 154 13.47 2.38 -7.39
CA LEU A 154 13.02 3.46 -8.29
C LEU A 154 12.40 4.63 -7.52
N ASN A 155 11.59 4.33 -6.48
CA ASN A 155 10.99 5.34 -5.63
C ASN A 155 12.02 6.26 -4.96
N TYR A 156 13.15 5.69 -4.52
CA TYR A 156 14.22 6.48 -3.93
C TYR A 156 15.16 7.13 -4.96
N ALA A 157 15.37 6.49 -6.12
CA ALA A 157 16.31 6.96 -7.13
C ALA A 157 15.78 8.16 -7.93
N VAL A 158 14.51 8.12 -8.35
CA VAL A 158 13.99 9.05 -9.35
C VAL A 158 12.68 9.74 -8.96
N VAL A 159 11.94 9.23 -7.98
CA VAL A 159 10.63 9.79 -7.63
C VAL A 159 10.77 10.94 -6.62
N PRO A 160 10.30 12.16 -6.95
CA PRO A 160 10.28 13.27 -6.00
C PRO A 160 9.46 12.96 -4.75
N THR A 161 9.86 13.49 -3.59
CA THR A 161 9.25 13.16 -2.29
C THR A 161 7.74 13.34 -2.24
N HIS A 162 7.20 14.36 -2.89
CA HIS A 162 5.76 14.62 -2.95
C HIS A 162 4.97 13.62 -3.82
N LEU A 163 5.63 12.86 -4.69
CA LEU A 163 5.03 11.83 -5.55
C LEU A 163 5.29 10.40 -5.05
N LYS A 164 6.12 10.20 -4.02
CA LYS A 164 6.49 8.87 -3.52
C LYS A 164 5.27 8.03 -3.12
N VAL A 165 4.29 8.65 -2.45
CA VAL A 165 3.05 7.97 -2.06
C VAL A 165 2.21 7.61 -3.29
N LEU A 166 2.07 8.51 -4.26
CA LEU A 166 1.35 8.23 -5.50
C LEU A 166 1.99 7.08 -6.27
N TRP A 167 3.32 7.07 -6.40
CA TRP A 167 4.07 6.00 -7.04
C TRP A 167 3.79 4.64 -6.38
N ILE A 168 3.98 4.55 -5.06
CA ILE A 168 3.76 3.31 -4.32
C ILE A 168 2.30 2.86 -4.39
N SER A 169 1.34 3.78 -4.25
CA SER A 169 -0.09 3.45 -4.38
C SER A 169 -0.43 2.91 -5.77
N SER A 170 0.14 3.49 -6.83
CA SER A 170 -0.06 2.99 -8.20
C SER A 170 0.53 1.59 -8.40
N CYS A 171 1.72 1.34 -7.85
CA CYS A 171 2.32 0.01 -7.86
C CYS A 171 1.55 -1.00 -6.99
N SER A 172 0.90 -0.55 -5.92
CA SER A 172 0.04 -1.41 -5.08
C SER A 172 -1.17 -1.96 -5.82
N VAL A 173 -1.68 -1.22 -6.82
CA VAL A 173 -2.73 -1.72 -7.72
C VAL A 173 -2.24 -2.92 -8.54
N LEU A 174 -1.06 -2.78 -9.14
CA LEU A 174 -0.44 -3.87 -9.91
C LEU A 174 -0.12 -5.07 -9.02
N TRP A 175 0.38 -4.82 -7.82
CA TRP A 175 0.65 -5.86 -6.82
C TRP A 175 -0.62 -6.61 -6.42
N GLY A 176 -1.71 -5.90 -6.16
CA GLY A 176 -3.01 -6.50 -5.85
C GLY A 176 -3.53 -7.41 -6.97
N GLY A 177 -3.41 -6.97 -8.22
CA GLY A 177 -3.74 -7.77 -9.40
C GLY A 177 -2.87 -9.04 -9.52
N PHE A 178 -1.55 -8.91 -9.30
CA PHE A 178 -0.62 -10.03 -9.33
C PHE A 178 -0.91 -11.06 -8.24
N VAL A 179 -1.06 -10.63 -6.98
CA VAL A 179 -1.38 -11.54 -5.87
C VAL A 179 -2.70 -12.26 -6.09
N SER A 180 -3.68 -11.56 -6.62
CA SER A 180 -4.98 -12.15 -6.96
C SER A 180 -4.88 -13.23 -8.04
N HIS A 181 -3.97 -13.06 -9.01
CA HIS A 181 -3.74 -14.05 -10.06
C HIS A 181 -2.97 -15.28 -9.57
N VAL A 182 -2.04 -15.09 -8.63
CA VAL A 182 -1.23 -16.19 -8.04
C VAL A 182 -2.01 -16.98 -7.00
N ALA A 183 -2.99 -16.36 -6.35
CA ALA A 183 -3.79 -16.97 -5.28
C ALA A 183 -5.00 -17.79 -5.79
N ASN A 184 -5.29 -17.76 -7.11
CA ASN A 184 -6.33 -18.51 -7.79
C ASN A 184 -5.74 -19.37 -8.92
#